data_61fadf7c30fac42ac33f1acc1ef42598
#
_entry.id   61fadf7c30fac42ac33f1acc1ef42598
#
_cell.length_a   1.000
_cell.length_b   1.000
_cell.length_c   1.000
_cell.angle_alpha   90.00
_cell.angle_beta   90.00
_cell.angle_gamma   90.00
#
_symmetry.space_group_name_H-M   'P 1'
#
loop_
_entity.id
_entity.type
_entity.pdbx_description
1 polymer ?
#
loop_
_entity_poly.entity_id
_entity_poly.type
_entity_poly.pdbx_seq_one_letter_code
_entity_poly.pdbx_strand_id
1 'polypeptide(L)'
;MSNFKKSPVIFDEAAHTYTLEGARLSGVTAIVKWMFPDTYKDIPQSVLEKAAEHGSLIHKKCEQYDNCGFGDDLQEVREYVRLKAENGLTTLENEYLVDDGKDIASSIDVVFDKDESGMYSLADIKTTSKIHKDNVTLQLSIYAYLFERCNKGKKVGRLFVIWLPKEQYGKAELMELKRIGSADCKKIVKAYVAKEDATPYREKYFGGVEASTEIELIEESMPANLKDAEDEIIKIETQLKQMEERKKELKEGLYDLMVQHNVKKWQSKRLQII
;
A
#
# COMPACT_ATOMS: atom_id res chain seq x y z
N MET A 1 16.62 21.04 5.69
CA MET A 1 16.62 19.81 6.51
C MET A 1 15.57 19.97 7.59
N SER A 2 14.71 19.00 7.73
CA SER A 2 13.68 19.03 8.76
C SER A 2 14.32 18.98 10.17
N ASN A 3 13.63 19.54 11.13
CA ASN A 3 14.07 19.50 12.54
C ASN A 3 13.25 18.43 13.30
N PHE A 4 13.10 17.27 12.68
CA PHE A 4 12.38 16.14 13.26
C PHE A 4 13.32 15.22 14.04
N LYS A 5 12.78 14.60 15.09
CA LYS A 5 13.53 13.62 15.89
C LYS A 5 13.65 12.33 15.08
N LYS A 6 14.86 11.87 14.82
CA LYS A 6 15.09 10.55 14.23
C LYS A 6 14.68 9.45 15.22
N SER A 7 13.87 8.50 14.74
CA SER A 7 13.55 7.30 15.48
C SER A 7 14.80 6.42 15.65
N PRO A 8 15.04 5.79 16.80
CA PRO A 8 16.11 4.82 16.99
C PRO A 8 15.78 3.43 16.39
N VAL A 9 14.59 3.26 15.80
CA VAL A 9 14.16 2.02 15.16
C VAL A 9 15.00 1.75 13.92
N ILE A 10 15.42 0.51 13.77
CA ILE A 10 16.06 0.00 12.55
C ILE A 10 14.97 -0.64 11.69
N PHE A 11 14.85 -0.19 10.46
CA PHE A 11 13.95 -0.78 9.46
C PHE A 11 14.75 -1.61 8.47
N ASP A 12 14.41 -2.88 8.36
CA ASP A 12 14.91 -3.79 7.32
C ASP A 12 13.92 -3.77 6.15
N GLU A 13 14.30 -3.12 5.06
CA GLU A 13 13.48 -2.96 3.85
C GLU A 13 13.18 -4.33 3.20
N ALA A 14 14.15 -5.24 3.15
CA ALA A 14 14.00 -6.54 2.50
C ALA A 14 13.04 -7.47 3.25
N ALA A 15 13.13 -7.48 4.60
CA ALA A 15 12.26 -8.29 5.46
C ALA A 15 10.98 -7.54 5.88
N HIS A 16 10.89 -6.24 5.56
CA HIS A 16 9.83 -5.32 6.01
C HIS A 16 9.58 -5.42 7.52
N THR A 17 10.67 -5.34 8.30
CA THR A 17 10.63 -5.51 9.76
C THR A 17 11.23 -4.33 10.49
N TYR A 18 10.64 -4.00 11.63
CA TYR A 18 11.10 -2.94 12.52
C TYR A 18 11.70 -3.56 13.78
N THR A 19 12.88 -3.07 14.19
CA THR A 19 13.54 -3.52 15.43
C THR A 19 13.99 -2.31 16.26
N LEU A 20 13.82 -2.41 17.57
CA LEU A 20 14.29 -1.44 18.54
C LEU A 20 15.09 -2.19 19.62
N GLU A 21 16.37 -1.87 19.78
CA GLU A 21 17.25 -2.52 20.75
C GLU A 21 17.24 -4.06 20.65
N GLY A 22 17.10 -4.58 19.43
CA GLY A 22 17.00 -6.02 19.15
C GLY A 22 15.60 -6.64 19.33
N ALA A 23 14.64 -5.91 19.88
CA ALA A 23 13.25 -6.35 19.96
C ALA A 23 12.49 -6.02 18.68
N ARG A 24 11.71 -6.99 18.16
CA ARG A 24 10.86 -6.79 16.98
C ARG A 24 9.60 -6.02 17.34
N LEU A 25 9.30 -4.97 16.58
CA LEU A 25 8.09 -4.17 16.70
C LEU A 25 7.07 -4.54 15.62
N SER A 26 5.79 -4.32 15.92
CA SER A 26 4.72 -4.47 14.91
C SER A 26 4.62 -3.22 14.03
N GLY A 27 4.43 -3.42 12.73
CA GLY A 27 4.11 -2.32 11.81
C GLY A 27 2.66 -1.85 11.95
N VAL A 28 2.38 -0.59 11.61
CA VAL A 28 1.00 -0.06 11.60
C VAL A 28 0.11 -0.83 10.62
N THR A 29 0.64 -1.35 9.52
CA THR A 29 -0.09 -2.22 8.58
C THR A 29 -0.64 -3.49 9.24
N ALA A 30 0.03 -4.01 10.28
CA ALA A 30 -0.48 -5.15 11.04
C ALA A 30 -1.72 -4.77 11.87
N ILE A 31 -1.78 -3.54 12.40
CA ILE A 31 -2.97 -3.02 13.09
C ILE A 31 -4.13 -2.84 12.10
N VAL A 32 -3.85 -2.33 10.90
CA VAL A 32 -4.87 -2.20 9.83
C VAL A 32 -5.41 -3.58 9.46
N LYS A 33 -4.55 -4.58 9.29
CA LYS A 33 -4.97 -5.95 8.98
C LYS A 33 -5.79 -6.59 10.12
N TRP A 34 -5.43 -6.32 11.38
CA TRP A 34 -6.20 -6.78 12.54
C TRP A 34 -7.59 -6.12 12.59
N MET A 35 -7.69 -4.83 12.24
CA MET A 35 -8.95 -4.09 12.21
C MET A 35 -9.84 -4.53 11.03
N PHE A 36 -9.24 -4.81 9.86
CA PHE A 36 -9.92 -5.11 8.59
C PHE A 36 -9.37 -6.40 7.96
N PRO A 37 -9.61 -7.58 8.56
CA PRO A 37 -8.97 -8.84 8.13
C PRO A 37 -9.43 -9.30 6.74
N ASP A 38 -10.61 -8.90 6.31
CA ASP A 38 -11.23 -9.39 5.07
C ASP A 38 -10.92 -8.52 3.83
N THR A 39 -10.20 -7.40 3.98
CA THR A 39 -9.93 -6.44 2.88
C THR A 39 -9.34 -7.09 1.62
N TYR A 40 -8.50 -8.10 1.77
CA TYR A 40 -7.80 -8.75 0.64
C TYR A 40 -8.02 -10.27 0.62
N LYS A 41 -9.08 -10.76 1.29
CA LYS A 41 -9.32 -12.20 1.51
C LYS A 41 -9.45 -13.00 0.21
N ASP A 42 -10.11 -12.41 -0.78
CA ASP A 42 -10.44 -13.10 -2.04
C ASP A 42 -9.42 -12.79 -3.16
N ILE A 43 -8.34 -12.05 -2.86
CA ILE A 43 -7.32 -11.71 -3.84
C ILE A 43 -6.19 -12.74 -3.82
N PRO A 44 -5.85 -13.37 -4.97
CA PRO A 44 -4.74 -14.31 -5.05
C PRO A 44 -3.42 -13.70 -4.57
N GLN A 45 -2.63 -14.48 -3.84
CA GLN A 45 -1.35 -14.04 -3.26
C GLN A 45 -0.38 -13.49 -4.32
N SER A 46 -0.33 -14.14 -5.50
CA SER A 46 0.53 -13.68 -6.61
C SER A 46 0.14 -12.31 -7.18
N VAL A 47 -1.14 -11.93 -7.07
CA VAL A 47 -1.63 -10.59 -7.47
C VAL A 47 -1.20 -9.56 -6.42
N LEU A 48 -1.32 -9.91 -5.13
CA LEU A 48 -0.88 -9.05 -4.03
C LEU A 48 0.63 -8.79 -4.08
N GLU A 49 1.43 -9.82 -4.37
CA GLU A 49 2.91 -9.70 -4.50
C GLU A 49 3.30 -8.76 -5.64
N LYS A 50 2.72 -8.95 -6.84
CA LYS A 50 2.97 -8.04 -7.98
C LYS A 50 2.52 -6.60 -7.70
N ALA A 51 1.41 -6.43 -7.00
CA ALA A 51 0.93 -5.11 -6.59
C ALA A 51 1.88 -4.45 -5.57
N ALA A 52 2.41 -5.22 -4.62
CA ALA A 52 3.38 -4.76 -3.63
C ALA A 52 4.71 -4.36 -4.29
N GLU A 53 5.24 -5.17 -5.21
CA GLU A 53 6.47 -4.86 -5.97
C GLU A 53 6.30 -3.56 -6.76
N HIS A 54 5.18 -3.41 -7.48
CA HIS A 54 4.88 -2.19 -8.22
C HIS A 54 4.73 -0.98 -7.28
N GLY A 55 4.01 -1.15 -6.16
CA GLY A 55 3.87 -0.11 -5.14
C GLY A 55 5.22 0.36 -4.62
N SER A 56 6.08 -0.56 -4.19
CA SER A 56 7.44 -0.24 -3.68
C SER A 56 8.29 0.50 -4.72
N LEU A 57 8.19 0.11 -5.99
CA LEU A 57 8.86 0.82 -7.08
C LEU A 57 8.41 2.28 -7.17
N ILE A 58 7.08 2.53 -7.17
CA ILE A 58 6.53 3.89 -7.29
C ILE A 58 6.88 4.74 -6.07
N HIS A 59 6.77 4.22 -4.83
CA HIS A 59 7.20 4.92 -3.62
C HIS A 59 8.65 5.39 -3.73
N LYS A 60 9.55 4.47 -4.10
CA LYS A 60 10.98 4.78 -4.28
C LYS A 60 11.23 5.84 -5.37
N LYS A 61 10.45 5.83 -6.45
CA LYS A 61 10.57 6.83 -7.52
C LYS A 61 10.03 8.20 -7.12
N CYS A 62 8.95 8.26 -6.32
CA CYS A 62 8.44 9.50 -5.75
C CYS A 62 9.44 10.09 -4.74
N GLU A 63 10.01 9.27 -3.87
CA GLU A 63 11.08 9.67 -2.96
C GLU A 63 12.32 10.20 -3.71
N GLN A 64 12.76 9.49 -4.76
CA GLN A 64 13.88 9.91 -5.60
C GLN A 64 13.61 11.29 -6.21
N TYR A 65 12.40 11.52 -6.71
CA TYR A 65 12.01 12.83 -7.24
C TYR A 65 12.09 13.91 -6.16
N ASP A 66 11.57 13.67 -4.98
CA ASP A 66 11.60 14.65 -3.89
C ASP A 66 13.04 15.00 -3.44
N ASN A 67 13.93 14.02 -3.47
CA ASN A 67 15.33 14.21 -3.06
C ASN A 67 16.19 14.89 -4.14
N CYS A 68 15.92 14.65 -5.43
CA CYS A 68 16.79 15.06 -6.54
C CYS A 68 16.18 16.14 -7.44
N GLY A 69 14.86 16.36 -7.38
CA GLY A 69 14.13 17.28 -8.25
C GLY A 69 13.93 16.77 -9.68
N PHE A 70 14.31 15.54 -9.98
CA PHE A 70 14.04 14.86 -11.26
C PHE A 70 13.79 13.38 -11.02
N GLY A 71 12.97 12.76 -11.85
CA GLY A 71 12.55 11.38 -11.70
C GLY A 71 12.34 10.69 -13.05
N ASP A 72 11.90 9.45 -13.00
CA ASP A 72 11.53 8.68 -14.17
C ASP A 72 10.29 9.25 -14.85
N ASP A 73 10.17 9.00 -16.15
CA ASP A 73 9.02 9.36 -16.99
C ASP A 73 7.85 8.35 -16.78
N LEU A 74 7.65 7.90 -15.54
CA LEU A 74 6.51 7.08 -15.17
C LEU A 74 5.29 7.95 -14.95
N GLN A 75 4.14 7.49 -15.42
CA GLN A 75 2.89 8.23 -15.30
C GLN A 75 2.58 8.55 -13.83
N GLU A 76 2.70 7.57 -12.94
CA GLU A 76 2.44 7.72 -11.52
C GLU A 76 3.33 8.79 -10.88
N VAL A 77 4.60 8.88 -11.27
CA VAL A 77 5.53 9.91 -10.77
C VAL A 77 5.15 11.30 -11.29
N ARG A 78 4.78 11.42 -12.58
CA ARG A 78 4.29 12.69 -13.12
C ARG A 78 3.03 13.18 -12.41
N GLU A 79 2.09 12.26 -12.14
CA GLU A 79 0.87 12.55 -11.41
C GLU A 79 1.14 12.95 -9.95
N TYR A 80 2.08 12.27 -9.29
CA TYR A 80 2.55 12.65 -7.96
C TYR A 80 3.05 14.09 -7.91
N VAL A 81 3.92 14.46 -8.86
CA VAL A 81 4.47 15.81 -8.98
C VAL A 81 3.37 16.83 -9.27
N ARG A 82 2.46 16.53 -10.20
CA ARG A 82 1.32 17.39 -10.53
C ARG A 82 0.44 17.64 -9.33
N LEU A 83 0.02 16.59 -8.62
CA LEU A 83 -0.86 16.70 -7.45
C LEU A 83 -0.23 17.55 -6.34
N LYS A 84 1.06 17.39 -6.08
CA LYS A 84 1.79 18.22 -5.11
C LYS A 84 1.82 19.69 -5.53
N ALA A 85 2.15 19.96 -6.79
CA ALA A 85 2.25 21.33 -7.31
C ALA A 85 0.87 22.05 -7.27
N GLU A 86 -0.19 21.39 -7.72
CA GLU A 86 -1.54 21.93 -7.74
C GLU A 86 -2.09 22.26 -6.33
N ASN A 87 -1.61 21.51 -5.32
CA ASN A 87 -2.06 21.70 -3.93
C ASN A 87 -1.04 22.44 -3.04
N GLY A 88 0.04 22.96 -3.63
CA GLY A 88 1.07 23.72 -2.89
C GLY A 88 1.77 22.91 -1.80
N LEU A 89 1.93 21.59 -1.99
CA LEU A 89 2.51 20.69 -1.01
C LEU A 89 4.03 20.60 -1.18
N THR A 90 4.78 20.92 -0.14
CA THR A 90 6.23 20.82 -0.09
C THR A 90 6.64 19.66 0.82
N THR A 91 7.38 18.70 0.28
CA THR A 91 7.90 17.56 1.06
C THR A 91 9.04 18.01 1.96
N LEU A 92 9.01 17.59 3.21
CA LEU A 92 10.09 17.77 4.19
C LEU A 92 10.86 16.48 4.43
N GLU A 93 10.17 15.35 4.50
CA GLU A 93 10.75 14.03 4.70
C GLU A 93 9.95 12.98 3.91
N ASN A 94 10.67 12.00 3.41
CA ASN A 94 10.11 10.76 2.86
C ASN A 94 10.52 9.59 3.76
N GLU A 95 9.71 8.53 3.77
CA GLU A 95 9.97 7.31 4.54
C GLU A 95 10.38 7.61 6.00
N TYR A 96 9.65 8.56 6.62
CA TYR A 96 9.98 9.04 7.95
C TYR A 96 9.59 8.04 9.03
N LEU A 97 10.59 7.47 9.72
CA LEU A 97 10.38 6.47 10.76
C LEU A 97 9.78 7.08 12.04
N VAL A 98 8.71 6.46 12.52
CA VAL A 98 8.01 6.79 13.76
C VAL A 98 7.79 5.54 14.60
N ASP A 99 7.75 5.72 15.93
CA ASP A 99 7.57 4.62 16.88
C ASP A 99 6.84 5.07 18.15
N ASP A 100 6.37 4.11 18.94
CA ASP A 100 5.83 4.36 20.28
C ASP A 100 6.86 4.07 21.39
N GLY A 101 8.08 3.71 21.03
CA GLY A 101 9.18 3.39 21.94
C GLY A 101 9.08 2.01 22.57
N LYS A 102 8.16 1.12 22.11
CA LYS A 102 7.93 -0.17 22.78
C LYS A 102 7.37 -1.26 21.87
N ASP A 103 6.23 -1.05 21.25
CA ASP A 103 5.46 -2.12 20.61
C ASP A 103 5.26 -1.91 19.11
N ILE A 104 5.18 -0.63 18.67
CA ILE A 104 4.77 -0.25 17.32
C ILE A 104 5.79 0.69 16.67
N ALA A 105 6.09 0.42 15.40
CA ALA A 105 6.83 1.34 14.53
C ALA A 105 6.25 1.34 13.12
N SER A 106 6.55 2.37 12.34
CA SER A 106 6.23 2.43 10.93
C SER A 106 7.07 3.47 10.20
N SER A 107 7.05 3.44 8.87
CA SER A 107 7.51 4.52 8.01
C SER A 107 6.31 5.30 7.49
N ILE A 108 6.42 6.63 7.47
CA ILE A 108 5.45 7.54 6.86
C ILE A 108 5.96 7.90 5.49
N ASP A 109 5.21 7.61 4.44
CA ASP A 109 5.67 7.80 3.06
C ASP A 109 6.10 9.24 2.79
N VAL A 110 5.25 10.22 3.16
CA VAL A 110 5.54 11.65 2.95
C VAL A 110 5.10 12.49 4.14
N VAL A 111 6.00 13.35 4.62
CA VAL A 111 5.70 14.41 5.56
C VAL A 111 5.81 15.75 4.83
N PHE A 112 4.73 16.49 4.76
CA PHE A 112 4.69 17.83 4.17
C PHE A 112 4.93 18.94 5.18
N ASP A 113 5.40 20.07 4.67
CA ASP A 113 5.58 21.28 5.45
C ASP A 113 4.27 21.80 6.04
N LYS A 114 4.42 22.74 6.96
CA LYS A 114 3.31 23.37 7.66
C LYS A 114 2.42 24.15 6.71
N ASP A 115 1.15 24.00 6.95
CA ASP A 115 0.14 24.89 6.37
C ASP A 115 0.10 26.25 7.09
N GLU A 116 -0.81 27.13 6.67
CA GLU A 116 -1.04 28.45 7.27
C GLU A 116 -1.40 28.41 8.77
N SER A 117 -1.94 27.27 9.25
CA SER A 117 -2.25 27.06 10.66
C SER A 117 -1.02 26.61 11.47
N GLY A 118 0.13 26.40 10.83
CA GLY A 118 1.36 25.94 11.45
C GLY A 118 1.39 24.45 11.74
N MET A 119 0.48 23.67 11.15
CA MET A 119 0.41 22.20 11.31
C MET A 119 1.00 21.49 10.10
N TYR A 120 1.70 20.37 10.36
CA TYR A 120 2.22 19.47 9.33
C TYR A 120 1.12 18.65 8.70
N SER A 121 1.34 18.19 7.46
CA SER A 121 0.45 17.22 6.81
C SER A 121 1.19 15.92 6.53
N LEU A 122 0.48 14.80 6.60
CA LEU A 122 1.04 13.49 6.27
C LEU A 122 0.32 12.92 5.06
N ALA A 123 1.06 12.19 4.24
CA ALA A 123 0.46 11.46 3.13
C ALA A 123 0.96 10.02 3.07
N ASP A 124 0.11 9.19 2.49
CA ASP A 124 0.36 7.80 2.15
C ASP A 124 0.10 7.62 0.67
N ILE A 125 1.05 7.03 -0.05
CA ILE A 125 0.98 6.79 -1.49
C ILE A 125 0.33 5.43 -1.74
N LYS A 126 -0.68 5.39 -2.61
CA LYS A 126 -1.38 4.16 -2.99
C LYS A 126 -1.44 4.00 -4.51
N THR A 127 -0.99 2.84 -4.99
CA THR A 127 -1.01 2.48 -6.42
C THR A 127 -2.07 1.41 -6.74
N THR A 128 -2.91 1.07 -5.75
CA THR A 128 -3.95 0.04 -5.86
C THR A 128 -5.06 0.47 -6.81
N SER A 129 -5.77 -0.49 -7.40
CA SER A 129 -6.92 -0.23 -8.28
C SER A 129 -8.10 0.43 -7.58
N LYS A 130 -8.22 0.24 -6.27
CA LYS A 130 -9.27 0.82 -5.41
C LYS A 130 -8.68 1.27 -4.08
N ILE A 131 -9.20 2.36 -3.51
CA ILE A 131 -8.85 2.84 -2.19
C ILE A 131 -9.85 2.34 -1.15
N HIS A 132 -9.34 1.60 -0.16
CA HIS A 132 -10.08 1.25 1.05
C HIS A 132 -9.93 2.39 2.05
N LYS A 133 -10.85 3.38 1.99
CA LYS A 133 -10.74 4.64 2.76
C LYS A 133 -10.55 4.40 4.25
N ASP A 134 -11.29 3.49 4.86
CA ASP A 134 -11.21 3.19 6.29
C ASP A 134 -9.84 2.65 6.70
N ASN A 135 -9.26 1.77 5.89
CA ASN A 135 -7.93 1.22 6.11
C ASN A 135 -6.86 2.32 6.13
N VAL A 136 -6.90 3.21 5.13
CA VAL A 136 -5.92 4.29 5.02
C VAL A 136 -6.17 5.39 6.05
N THR A 137 -7.44 5.66 6.40
CA THR A 137 -7.81 6.57 7.49
C THR A 137 -7.22 6.10 8.82
N LEU A 138 -7.34 4.81 9.13
CA LEU A 138 -6.72 4.24 10.33
C LEU A 138 -5.20 4.35 10.30
N GLN A 139 -4.59 3.95 9.18
CA GLN A 139 -3.14 3.98 8.97
C GLN A 139 -2.58 5.38 9.21
N LEU A 140 -3.06 6.37 8.48
CA LEU A 140 -2.61 7.77 8.57
C LEU A 140 -2.91 8.40 9.94
N SER A 141 -4.03 8.03 10.57
CA SER A 141 -4.37 8.53 11.92
C SER A 141 -3.37 8.01 12.97
N ILE A 142 -2.97 6.75 12.88
CA ILE A 142 -1.94 6.17 13.75
C ILE A 142 -0.58 6.80 13.43
N TYR A 143 -0.24 7.04 12.17
CA TYR A 143 0.97 7.77 11.78
C TYR A 143 1.02 9.16 12.43
N ALA A 144 -0.07 9.92 12.38
CA ALA A 144 -0.16 11.23 13.01
C ALA A 144 0.02 11.16 14.54
N TYR A 145 -0.58 10.15 15.18
CA TYR A 145 -0.39 9.89 16.61
C TYR A 145 1.09 9.61 16.95
N LEU A 146 1.75 8.73 16.19
CA LEU A 146 3.16 8.38 16.40
C LEU A 146 4.08 9.57 16.07
N PHE A 147 3.82 10.32 14.98
CA PHE A 147 4.57 11.51 14.62
C PHE A 147 4.55 12.56 15.73
N GLU A 148 3.38 12.88 16.29
CA GLU A 148 3.23 13.85 17.38
C GLU A 148 3.89 13.36 18.68
N ARG A 149 3.92 12.06 18.88
CA ARG A 149 4.61 11.44 20.01
C ARG A 149 6.13 11.56 19.88
N CYS A 150 6.68 11.27 18.71
CA CYS A 150 8.12 11.40 18.42
C CYS A 150 8.56 12.86 18.45
N ASN A 151 7.73 13.77 17.94
CA ASN A 151 8.05 15.18 17.75
C ASN A 151 7.22 16.07 18.69
N LYS A 152 7.56 16.07 19.96
CA LYS A 152 6.84 16.85 20.98
C LYS A 152 6.68 18.32 20.57
N GLY A 153 5.47 18.85 20.68
CA GLY A 153 5.14 20.22 20.31
C GLY A 153 4.80 20.44 18.81
N LYS A 154 5.03 19.44 17.95
CA LYS A 154 4.61 19.48 16.55
C LYS A 154 3.22 18.86 16.42
N LYS A 155 2.39 19.40 15.52
CA LYS A 155 1.01 18.95 15.29
C LYS A 155 0.79 18.57 13.84
N VAL A 156 -0.02 17.57 13.62
CA VAL A 156 -0.49 17.13 12.30
C VAL A 156 -1.92 17.62 12.11
N GLY A 157 -2.16 18.39 11.05
CA GLY A 157 -3.48 18.92 10.69
C GLY A 157 -4.20 18.01 9.70
N ARG A 158 -3.63 17.85 8.52
CA ARG A 158 -4.27 17.19 7.39
C ARG A 158 -3.64 15.83 7.10
N LEU A 159 -4.46 14.90 6.64
CA LEU A 159 -4.06 13.56 6.22
C LEU A 159 -4.48 13.34 4.78
N PHE A 160 -3.54 12.91 3.93
CA PHE A 160 -3.79 12.73 2.52
C PHE A 160 -3.51 11.30 2.06
N VAL A 161 -4.34 10.81 1.14
CA VAL A 161 -3.97 9.71 0.26
C VAL A 161 -3.57 10.30 -1.09
N ILE A 162 -2.39 9.97 -1.55
CA ILE A 162 -1.96 10.25 -2.92
C ILE A 162 -2.23 8.97 -3.71
N TRP A 163 -3.39 8.94 -4.37
CA TRP A 163 -3.79 7.78 -5.15
C TRP A 163 -3.27 7.88 -6.57
N LEU A 164 -2.39 6.94 -6.94
CA LEU A 164 -1.71 6.87 -8.22
C LEU A 164 -2.05 5.54 -8.91
N PRO A 165 -3.29 5.32 -9.33
CA PRO A 165 -3.68 4.09 -9.99
C PRO A 165 -3.07 4.00 -11.40
N LYS A 166 -2.96 2.78 -11.93
CA LYS A 166 -2.75 2.61 -13.37
C LYS A 166 -3.93 3.22 -14.13
N GLU A 167 -3.67 3.78 -15.31
CA GLU A 167 -4.65 4.54 -16.12
C GLU A 167 -6.00 3.82 -16.28
N GLN A 168 -5.96 2.50 -16.43
CA GLN A 168 -7.15 1.66 -16.58
C GLN A 168 -8.07 1.62 -15.34
N TYR A 169 -7.57 1.99 -14.16
CA TYR A 169 -8.34 1.95 -12.91
C TYR A 169 -8.86 3.32 -12.47
N GLY A 170 -8.42 4.39 -13.09
CA GLY A 170 -8.88 5.74 -12.79
C GLY A 170 -7.83 6.82 -12.97
N LYS A 171 -8.19 8.03 -12.53
CA LYS A 171 -7.27 9.18 -12.55
C LYS A 171 -6.62 9.34 -11.18
N ALA A 172 -5.38 9.78 -11.18
CA ALA A 172 -4.68 10.11 -9.96
C ALA A 172 -5.38 11.24 -9.18
N GLU A 173 -5.49 11.07 -7.87
CA GLU A 173 -6.24 11.97 -7.01
C GLU A 173 -5.52 12.17 -5.66
N LEU A 174 -5.58 13.39 -5.13
CA LEU A 174 -5.21 13.72 -3.77
C LEU A 174 -6.47 13.76 -2.91
N MET A 175 -6.65 12.78 -2.05
CA MET A 175 -7.83 12.68 -1.17
C MET A 175 -7.46 13.09 0.25
N GLU A 176 -8.18 14.06 0.81
CA GLU A 176 -8.06 14.37 2.23
C GLU A 176 -8.97 13.48 3.08
N LEU A 177 -8.41 12.90 4.14
CA LEU A 177 -9.12 12.00 5.04
C LEU A 177 -9.34 12.63 6.41
N LYS A 178 -10.49 12.29 7.02
CA LYS A 178 -10.81 12.71 8.38
C LYS A 178 -9.98 11.94 9.40
N ARG A 179 -9.23 12.67 10.22
CA ARG A 179 -8.36 12.08 11.24
C ARG A 179 -9.15 11.49 12.43
N ILE A 180 -8.75 10.30 12.88
CA ILE A 180 -9.13 9.76 14.21
C ILE A 180 -8.24 10.44 15.25
N GLY A 181 -8.83 10.89 16.37
CA GLY A 181 -8.10 11.60 17.42
C GLY A 181 -6.98 10.75 18.04
N SER A 182 -5.86 11.40 18.43
CA SER A 182 -4.68 10.71 19.02
C SER A 182 -5.02 9.90 20.27
N ALA A 183 -6.00 10.31 21.07
CA ALA A 183 -6.45 9.56 22.25
C ALA A 183 -7.10 8.23 21.87
N ASP A 184 -7.85 8.20 20.78
CA ASP A 184 -8.50 7.00 20.28
C ASP A 184 -7.52 6.11 19.51
N CYS A 185 -6.61 6.66 18.71
CA CYS A 185 -5.50 5.92 18.12
C CYS A 185 -4.68 5.18 19.20
N LYS A 186 -4.39 5.86 20.34
CA LYS A 186 -3.72 5.24 21.48
C LYS A 186 -4.50 4.05 22.06
N LYS A 187 -5.85 4.12 22.13
CA LYS A 187 -6.68 3.00 22.57
C LYS A 187 -6.63 1.84 21.60
N ILE A 188 -6.74 2.12 20.30
CA ILE A 188 -6.66 1.11 19.24
C ILE A 188 -5.32 0.38 19.29
N VAL A 189 -4.19 1.11 19.37
CA VAL A 189 -2.86 0.53 19.48
C VAL A 189 -2.75 -0.38 20.73
N LYS A 190 -3.25 0.07 21.87
CA LYS A 190 -3.25 -0.74 23.11
C LYS A 190 -4.07 -2.01 22.97
N ALA A 191 -5.26 -1.93 22.39
CA ALA A 191 -6.13 -3.07 22.15
C ALA A 191 -5.47 -4.10 21.23
N TYR A 192 -4.83 -3.63 20.15
CA TYR A 192 -4.06 -4.50 19.27
C TYR A 192 -2.93 -5.24 20.02
N VAL A 193 -2.13 -4.52 20.81
CA VAL A 193 -1.03 -5.09 21.59
C VAL A 193 -1.54 -6.09 22.64
N ALA A 194 -2.70 -5.80 23.25
CA ALA A 194 -3.37 -6.70 24.20
C ALA A 194 -4.08 -7.88 23.52
N LYS A 195 -4.08 -7.95 22.17
CA LYS A 195 -4.77 -8.98 21.38
C LYS A 195 -6.28 -9.04 21.66
N GLU A 196 -6.90 -7.89 21.89
CA GLU A 196 -8.35 -7.75 22.04
C GLU A 196 -9.07 -8.03 20.70
N ASP A 197 -10.39 -8.23 20.74
CA ASP A 197 -11.22 -8.29 19.53
C ASP A 197 -11.30 -6.90 18.87
N ALA A 198 -11.09 -6.85 17.55
CA ALA A 198 -11.16 -5.63 16.76
C ALA A 198 -12.58 -5.12 16.55
N THR A 199 -13.58 -5.99 16.60
CA THR A 199 -14.98 -5.70 16.23
C THR A 199 -15.54 -4.47 16.95
N PRO A 200 -15.43 -4.30 18.28
CA PRO A 200 -15.98 -3.12 18.94
C PRO A 200 -15.32 -1.80 18.50
N TYR A 201 -14.04 -1.84 18.16
CA TYR A 201 -13.30 -0.68 17.67
C TYR A 201 -13.69 -0.35 16.23
N ARG A 202 -13.84 -1.37 15.38
CA ARG A 202 -14.29 -1.23 13.99
C ARG A 202 -15.69 -0.62 13.92
N GLU A 203 -16.64 -1.15 14.67
CA GLU A 203 -18.00 -0.62 14.74
C GLU A 203 -18.03 0.83 15.25
N LYS A 204 -17.25 1.15 16.28
CA LYS A 204 -17.21 2.50 16.86
C LYS A 204 -16.66 3.55 15.90
N TYR A 205 -15.59 3.25 15.17
CA TYR A 205 -14.87 4.26 14.37
C TYR A 205 -15.21 4.21 12.89
N PHE A 206 -15.74 3.09 12.41
CA PHE A 206 -16.01 2.84 11.00
C PHE A 206 -17.41 2.25 10.74
N GLY A 207 -18.21 2.00 11.78
CA GLY A 207 -19.55 1.39 11.69
C GLY A 207 -20.68 2.33 11.25
N GLY A 208 -20.39 3.52 10.69
CA GLY A 208 -21.38 4.39 10.07
C GLY A 208 -21.69 3.95 8.63
N VAL A 209 -22.88 3.47 8.44
CA VAL A 209 -23.71 3.27 7.23
C VAL A 209 -23.08 3.63 5.86
N GLU A 210 -21.97 3.04 5.43
CA GLU A 210 -21.53 3.10 4.03
C GLU A 210 -20.86 1.82 3.52
N ALA A 211 -20.87 0.73 4.27
CA ALA A 211 -20.08 -0.46 3.90
C ALA A 211 -20.89 -1.64 3.31
N SER A 212 -22.18 -1.52 3.06
CA SER A 212 -22.96 -2.71 2.61
C SER A 212 -23.96 -2.50 1.47
N THR A 213 -24.09 -1.31 0.90
CA THR A 213 -25.17 -1.07 -0.07
C THR A 213 -24.72 -1.03 -1.53
N GLU A 214 -23.42 -0.94 -1.84
CA GLU A 214 -22.99 -0.91 -3.25
C GLU A 214 -22.73 -2.29 -3.86
N ILE A 215 -22.45 -3.33 -3.08
CA ILE A 215 -22.14 -4.66 -3.63
C ILE A 215 -23.41 -5.49 -3.89
N GLU A 216 -24.43 -5.39 -3.03
CA GLU A 216 -25.69 -6.13 -3.24
C GLU A 216 -26.59 -5.56 -4.35
N LEU A 217 -26.45 -4.26 -4.67
CA LEU A 217 -27.24 -3.61 -5.74
C LEU A 217 -26.68 -3.84 -7.16
N ILE A 218 -25.44 -4.31 -7.28
CA ILE A 218 -24.81 -4.54 -8.59
C ILE A 218 -25.21 -5.91 -9.16
N GLU A 219 -25.45 -6.93 -8.33
CA GLU A 219 -25.83 -8.27 -8.82
C GLU A 219 -27.24 -8.35 -9.40
N GLU A 220 -28.21 -7.57 -8.89
CA GLU A 220 -29.59 -7.60 -9.40
C GLU A 220 -29.87 -6.67 -10.59
N SER A 221 -28.97 -5.73 -10.89
CA SER A 221 -29.18 -4.73 -11.97
C SER A 221 -28.13 -4.76 -13.08
N MET A 222 -27.22 -5.73 -13.09
CA MET A 222 -26.25 -5.84 -14.19
C MET A 222 -26.94 -6.18 -15.50
N PRO A 223 -26.75 -5.38 -16.57
CA PRO A 223 -27.21 -5.78 -17.90
C PRO A 223 -26.62 -7.13 -18.30
N ALA A 224 -27.41 -7.99 -18.93
CA ALA A 224 -27.00 -9.34 -19.31
C ALA A 224 -25.68 -9.37 -20.11
N ASN A 225 -25.43 -8.34 -20.93
CA ASN A 225 -24.19 -8.20 -21.70
C ASN A 225 -22.92 -7.98 -20.84
N LEU A 226 -23.04 -7.43 -19.63
CA LEU A 226 -21.90 -7.27 -18.70
C LEU A 226 -21.59 -8.59 -17.99
N LYS A 227 -22.61 -9.38 -17.66
CA LYS A 227 -22.43 -10.70 -17.07
C LYS A 227 -21.81 -11.69 -18.07
N ASP A 228 -22.24 -11.63 -19.32
CA ASP A 228 -21.64 -12.42 -20.41
C ASP A 228 -20.17 -12.07 -20.62
N ALA A 229 -19.81 -10.77 -20.54
CA ALA A 229 -18.43 -10.32 -20.64
C ALA A 229 -17.57 -10.74 -19.44
N GLU A 230 -18.13 -10.73 -18.22
CA GLU A 230 -17.46 -11.22 -17.02
C GLU A 230 -17.18 -12.73 -17.11
N ASP A 231 -18.18 -13.53 -17.53
CA ASP A 231 -18.02 -14.98 -17.72
C ASP A 231 -16.97 -15.29 -18.82
N GLU A 232 -16.90 -14.48 -19.87
CA GLU A 232 -15.88 -14.61 -20.92
C GLU A 232 -14.46 -14.26 -20.41
N ILE A 233 -14.33 -13.23 -19.60
CA ILE A 233 -13.06 -12.86 -18.94
C ILE A 233 -12.58 -13.97 -18.02
N ILE A 234 -13.44 -14.51 -17.16
CA ILE A 234 -13.11 -15.62 -16.24
C ILE A 234 -12.67 -16.85 -17.03
N LYS A 235 -13.35 -17.14 -18.14
CA LYS A 235 -12.98 -18.26 -19.03
C LYS A 235 -11.60 -18.06 -19.67
N ILE A 236 -11.31 -16.86 -20.14
CA ILE A 236 -9.99 -16.49 -20.71
C ILE A 236 -8.89 -16.59 -19.66
N GLU A 237 -9.10 -16.09 -18.45
CA GLU A 237 -8.14 -16.17 -17.35
C GLU A 237 -7.86 -17.63 -16.95
N THR A 238 -8.91 -18.46 -16.90
CA THR A 238 -8.77 -19.89 -16.63
C THR A 238 -7.95 -20.60 -17.71
N GLN A 239 -8.19 -20.27 -18.99
CA GLN A 239 -7.43 -20.82 -20.10
C GLN A 239 -5.96 -20.33 -20.08
N LEU A 240 -5.71 -19.07 -19.77
CA LEU A 240 -4.36 -18.52 -19.61
C LEU A 240 -3.59 -19.27 -18.54
N LYS A 241 -4.18 -19.50 -17.38
CA LYS A 241 -3.56 -20.25 -16.29
C LYS A 241 -3.21 -21.68 -16.71
N GLN A 242 -4.14 -22.38 -17.36
CA GLN A 242 -3.88 -23.73 -17.87
C GLN A 242 -2.76 -23.76 -18.92
N MET A 243 -2.72 -22.75 -19.80
CA MET A 243 -1.65 -22.64 -20.79
C MET A 243 -0.29 -22.30 -20.15
N GLU A 244 -0.26 -21.51 -19.10
CA GLU A 244 0.97 -21.21 -18.37
C GLU A 244 1.49 -22.47 -17.64
N GLU A 245 0.64 -23.22 -16.98
CA GLU A 245 0.99 -24.51 -16.37
C GLU A 245 1.53 -25.49 -17.42
N ARG A 246 0.83 -25.60 -18.55
CA ARG A 246 1.30 -26.46 -19.65
C ARG A 246 2.61 -26.02 -20.26
N LYS A 247 2.83 -24.72 -20.39
CA LYS A 247 4.12 -24.15 -20.83
C LYS A 247 5.24 -24.48 -19.86
N LYS A 248 4.97 -24.48 -18.55
CA LYS A 248 5.93 -24.84 -17.51
C LYS A 248 6.30 -26.31 -17.62
N GLU A 249 5.32 -27.21 -17.70
CA GLU A 249 5.54 -28.66 -17.89
C GLU A 249 6.39 -28.97 -19.13
N LEU A 250 6.05 -28.31 -20.26
CA LEU A 250 6.81 -28.51 -21.50
C LEU A 250 8.24 -28.00 -21.41
N LYS A 251 8.49 -26.91 -20.68
CA LYS A 251 9.85 -26.41 -20.43
C LYS A 251 10.63 -27.38 -19.54
N GLU A 252 10.02 -27.91 -18.50
CA GLU A 252 10.63 -28.92 -17.62
C GLU A 252 10.97 -30.19 -18.41
N GLY A 253 10.03 -30.70 -19.20
CA GLY A 253 10.28 -31.87 -20.07
C GLY A 253 11.37 -31.62 -21.13
N LEU A 254 11.44 -30.41 -21.70
CA LEU A 254 12.52 -30.07 -22.62
C LEU A 254 13.88 -29.98 -21.92
N TYR A 255 13.89 -29.44 -20.69
CA TYR A 255 15.09 -29.40 -19.86
C TYR A 255 15.61 -30.82 -19.54
N ASP A 256 14.71 -31.74 -19.16
CA ASP A 256 15.07 -33.14 -18.90
C ASP A 256 15.66 -33.83 -20.14
N LEU A 257 15.10 -33.60 -21.31
CA LEU A 257 15.64 -34.10 -22.57
C LEU A 257 17.02 -33.51 -22.88
N MET A 258 17.23 -32.21 -22.62
CA MET A 258 18.52 -31.56 -22.76
C MET A 258 19.58 -32.20 -21.83
N VAL A 259 19.21 -32.50 -20.59
CA VAL A 259 20.08 -33.17 -19.62
C VAL A 259 20.42 -34.58 -20.11
N GLN A 260 19.45 -35.38 -20.54
CA GLN A 260 19.65 -36.73 -21.07
C GLN A 260 20.60 -36.79 -22.26
N HIS A 261 20.50 -35.75 -23.13
CA HIS A 261 21.34 -35.67 -24.34
C HIS A 261 22.60 -34.82 -24.17
N ASN A 262 22.95 -34.41 -22.94
CA ASN A 262 24.09 -33.55 -22.61
C ASN A 262 24.16 -32.24 -23.40
N VAL A 263 22.99 -31.65 -23.71
CA VAL A 263 22.83 -30.38 -24.46
C VAL A 263 22.80 -29.22 -23.45
N LYS A 264 23.80 -28.35 -23.47
CA LYS A 264 23.91 -27.22 -22.53
C LYS A 264 23.08 -25.98 -22.94
N LYS A 265 22.77 -25.85 -24.22
CA LYS A 265 21.96 -24.72 -24.74
C LYS A 265 21.09 -25.20 -25.89
N TRP A 266 19.85 -24.75 -25.89
CA TRP A 266 18.93 -24.94 -27.02
C TRP A 266 18.46 -23.60 -27.56
N GLN A 267 18.59 -23.41 -28.85
CA GLN A 267 18.09 -22.22 -29.53
C GLN A 267 17.44 -22.59 -30.86
N SER A 268 16.22 -22.16 -31.07
CA SER A 268 15.54 -22.18 -32.35
C SER A 268 15.14 -20.76 -32.75
N LYS A 269 14.58 -20.57 -33.96
CA LYS A 269 14.05 -19.27 -34.39
C LYS A 269 12.92 -18.75 -33.51
N ARG A 270 12.31 -19.58 -32.68
CA ARG A 270 11.11 -19.28 -31.86
C ARG A 270 11.29 -19.42 -30.35
N LEU A 271 12.35 -20.13 -29.91
CA LEU A 271 12.56 -20.41 -28.50
C LEU A 271 14.06 -20.50 -28.19
N GLN A 272 14.47 -19.90 -27.06
CA GLN A 272 15.81 -19.99 -26.51
C GLN A 272 15.71 -20.47 -25.05
N ILE A 273 16.51 -21.51 -24.70
CA ILE A 273 16.68 -22.01 -23.34
C ILE A 273 18.19 -22.06 -23.08
N ILE A 274 18.60 -21.39 -21.99
CA ILE A 274 20.02 -21.26 -21.58
C ILE A 274 20.18 -21.87 -20.22
#